data_5fffb9fa8be72028364a8968d05f7538
#
_entry.id   5fffb9fa8be72028364a8968d05f7538
#
_cell.length_a   1.000
_cell.length_b   1.000
_cell.length_c   1.000
_cell.angle_alpha   90.00
_cell.angle_beta   90.00
_cell.angle_gamma   90.00
#
_symmetry.space_group_name_H-M   'P 1'
#
loop_
_entity.id
_entity.type
_entity.pdbx_description
1 polymer ?
#
loop_
_entity_poly.entity_id
_entity_poly.type
_entity_poly.pdbx_seq_one_letter_code
_entity_poly.pdbx_strand_id
1 'polypeptide(L)'
;MAKQQTLHCSFCGRSRDEVKILIAGQEGHICENCVEHAQEIIGQELMIYPEAKATGNSHKLTVRKPIEIKKFLDEYVIGQDDAKKILAVAVYNHYKRLNQKIENDVEIEKSNIIMVGETGTGKTLLAKSIARMLNVPFAIVDATVFTEAGYVGEDVESMLSRLLQACNYDVAAAEKGIVFIDEIDKIARKSDNPSITRDVSGEGVQQGLLKLLEGTEVLVPPQGGRKHPEQKLVKVNTQNILFICGGAFDGIDRLIARRVNTHAIGFNVNKELQEFQAKNLLQFVNAVDLKHFGLIPELLGRMPVITYLNPLDAPTLRNILTEPKNALIKQFTRLFDIEGIALSFEPAVFDFMVEKALEYKLGARGLRSICESILTDSMYELPSQKVKTFEVTLDYAQRKFGTSKMSMLKVA
;
A
#
# COMPACT_ATOMS: atom_id res chain seq x y z
N MET A 1 -64.80 35.17 16.42
CA MET A 1 -63.35 35.32 16.46
C MET A 1 -62.73 33.96 16.27
N ALA A 2 -62.21 33.67 15.10
CA ALA A 2 -61.52 32.39 14.82
C ALA A 2 -60.17 32.39 15.53
N LYS A 3 -59.92 31.38 16.40
CA LYS A 3 -58.61 31.13 16.98
C LYS A 3 -57.64 30.80 15.83
N GLN A 4 -56.68 31.69 15.58
CA GLN A 4 -55.52 31.39 14.76
C GLN A 4 -54.81 30.16 15.41
N GLN A 5 -54.86 29.01 14.80
CA GLN A 5 -54.02 27.89 15.16
C GLN A 5 -52.58 28.23 14.85
N THR A 6 -51.78 28.50 15.86
CA THR A 6 -50.34 28.66 15.68
C THR A 6 -49.74 27.34 15.21
N LEU A 7 -49.15 27.33 14.04
CA LEU A 7 -48.47 26.18 13.44
C LEU A 7 -47.18 25.88 14.25
N HIS A 8 -47.00 24.64 14.66
CA HIS A 8 -45.79 24.22 15.38
C HIS A 8 -45.20 22.95 14.77
N CYS A 9 -43.89 22.75 15.02
CA CYS A 9 -43.22 21.51 14.66
C CYS A 9 -43.79 20.33 15.49
N SER A 10 -44.28 19.29 14.82
CA SER A 10 -44.85 18.08 15.47
C SER A 10 -43.82 17.23 16.18
N PHE A 11 -42.53 17.45 15.97
CA PHE A 11 -41.43 16.72 16.60
C PHE A 11 -40.88 17.39 17.84
N CYS A 12 -40.63 18.70 17.83
CA CYS A 12 -40.02 19.43 18.96
C CYS A 12 -40.94 20.44 19.63
N GLY A 13 -42.15 20.68 19.09
CA GLY A 13 -43.17 21.58 19.64
C GLY A 13 -42.90 23.08 19.39
N ARG A 14 -41.79 23.50 18.78
CA ARG A 14 -41.48 24.92 18.51
C ARG A 14 -42.50 25.54 17.57
N SER A 15 -42.88 26.76 17.83
CA SER A 15 -43.79 27.51 16.99
C SER A 15 -43.17 27.99 15.69
N ARG A 16 -43.98 28.36 14.70
CA ARG A 16 -43.54 28.90 13.41
C ARG A 16 -42.59 30.08 13.56
N ASP A 17 -42.77 30.91 14.58
CA ASP A 17 -41.98 32.12 14.81
C ASP A 17 -40.60 31.83 15.44
N GLU A 18 -40.42 30.64 15.99
CA GLU A 18 -39.16 30.18 16.62
C GLU A 18 -38.25 29.38 15.67
N VAL A 19 -38.71 29.11 14.45
CA VAL A 19 -37.99 28.29 13.46
C VAL A 19 -37.84 29.04 12.14
N LYS A 20 -36.76 28.81 11.42
CA LYS A 20 -36.53 29.47 10.11
C LYS A 20 -37.42 28.90 9.04
N ILE A 21 -37.56 27.57 9.03
CA ILE A 21 -38.37 26.84 8.04
C ILE A 21 -39.24 25.84 8.78
N LEU A 22 -40.54 25.82 8.43
CA LEU A 22 -41.47 24.80 8.88
C LEU A 22 -42.08 24.13 7.65
N ILE A 23 -41.73 22.87 7.42
CA ILE A 23 -42.19 22.06 6.29
C ILE A 23 -43.51 21.40 6.67
N ALA A 24 -44.55 21.64 5.88
CA ALA A 24 -45.88 21.04 6.08
C ALA A 24 -45.95 19.64 5.45
N GLY A 25 -46.40 18.67 6.25
CA GLY A 25 -46.77 17.32 5.81
C GLY A 25 -48.33 17.19 5.75
N GLN A 26 -48.84 15.99 5.48
CA GLN A 26 -50.28 15.72 5.41
C GLN A 26 -50.97 15.89 6.77
N GLU A 27 -50.35 15.47 7.88
CA GLU A 27 -50.93 15.50 9.23
C GLU A 27 -50.08 16.24 10.26
N GLY A 28 -48.96 16.85 9.85
CA GLY A 28 -48.04 17.51 10.76
C GLY A 28 -47.01 18.39 10.08
N HIS A 29 -46.20 19.04 10.88
CA HIS A 29 -45.12 19.95 10.43
C HIS A 29 -43.82 19.55 11.04
N ILE A 30 -42.70 19.76 10.32
CA ILE A 30 -41.34 19.49 10.80
C ILE A 30 -40.44 20.71 10.57
N CYS A 31 -39.67 21.13 11.57
CA CYS A 31 -38.72 22.23 11.40
C CYS A 31 -37.35 21.76 10.88
N GLU A 32 -36.54 22.70 10.41
CA GLU A 32 -35.21 22.43 9.87
C GLU A 32 -34.31 21.67 10.87
N ASN A 33 -34.32 22.06 12.16
CA ASN A 33 -33.48 21.39 13.16
C ASN A 33 -33.89 19.91 13.38
N CYS A 34 -35.20 19.61 13.33
CA CYS A 34 -35.68 18.23 13.44
C CYS A 34 -35.40 17.43 12.17
N VAL A 35 -35.36 18.04 11.01
CA VAL A 35 -34.96 17.39 9.76
C VAL A 35 -33.47 17.03 9.81
N GLU A 36 -32.60 17.95 10.25
CA GLU A 36 -31.18 17.68 10.40
C GLU A 36 -30.94 16.55 11.42
N HIS A 37 -31.58 16.60 12.57
CA HIS A 37 -31.46 15.56 13.60
C HIS A 37 -32.02 14.20 13.13
N ALA A 38 -33.13 14.19 12.39
CA ALA A 38 -33.65 12.97 11.79
C ALA A 38 -32.72 12.40 10.73
N GLN A 39 -32.05 13.26 9.96
CA GLN A 39 -31.07 12.86 8.96
C GLN A 39 -29.82 12.25 9.62
N GLU A 40 -29.37 12.79 10.74
CA GLU A 40 -28.28 12.19 11.54
C GLU A 40 -28.63 10.81 12.08
N ILE A 41 -29.85 10.65 12.65
CA ILE A 41 -30.33 9.37 13.18
C ILE A 41 -30.49 8.35 12.05
N ILE A 42 -31.06 8.75 10.90
CA ILE A 42 -31.17 7.89 9.73
C ILE A 42 -29.78 7.47 9.21
N GLY A 43 -28.81 8.40 9.23
CA GLY A 43 -27.42 8.12 8.85
C GLY A 43 -26.74 7.12 9.80
N GLN A 44 -27.06 7.17 11.11
CA GLN A 44 -26.48 6.29 12.11
C GLN A 44 -27.17 4.91 12.16
N GLU A 45 -28.49 4.86 12.12
CA GLU A 45 -29.24 3.59 12.34
C GLU A 45 -29.45 2.78 11.05
N LEU A 46 -29.64 3.42 9.91
CA LEU A 46 -29.90 2.69 8.67
C LEU A 46 -28.64 2.37 7.89
N MET A 47 -27.45 2.97 8.25
CA MET A 47 -26.25 2.87 7.39
C MET A 47 -26.62 2.99 5.90
N ILE A 48 -27.57 3.86 5.60
CA ILE A 48 -27.85 4.22 4.23
C ILE A 48 -26.63 5.04 3.84
N TYR A 49 -25.66 4.35 3.20
CA TYR A 49 -24.66 5.05 2.40
C TYR A 49 -25.44 6.06 1.57
N PRO A 50 -25.12 7.37 1.65
CA PRO A 50 -25.72 8.28 0.70
C PRO A 50 -25.45 7.64 -0.66
N GLU A 51 -26.52 7.29 -1.38
CA GLU A 51 -26.38 7.12 -2.82
C GLU A 51 -25.61 8.36 -3.23
N ALA A 52 -24.34 8.18 -3.57
CA ALA A 52 -23.52 9.27 -4.04
C ALA A 52 -24.36 9.86 -5.17
N LYS A 53 -25.01 11.02 -4.88
CA LYS A 53 -25.57 11.82 -5.96
C LYS A 53 -24.42 11.89 -6.91
N ALA A 54 -24.58 11.23 -8.04
CA ALA A 54 -23.70 11.33 -9.16
C ALA A 54 -23.67 12.82 -9.54
N THR A 55 -22.94 13.57 -8.75
CA THR A 55 -22.42 14.85 -9.18
C THR A 55 -21.49 14.45 -10.30
N GLY A 56 -21.98 14.61 -11.53
CA GLY A 56 -21.34 14.20 -12.76
C GLY A 56 -20.01 14.88 -13.05
N ASN A 57 -19.15 14.97 -12.06
CA ASN A 57 -17.73 15.08 -12.21
C ASN A 57 -17.16 13.65 -12.31
N SER A 58 -17.32 13.05 -13.50
CA SER A 58 -16.40 12.01 -13.92
C SER A 58 -15.01 12.66 -13.82
N HIS A 59 -14.30 12.41 -12.69
CA HIS A 59 -12.88 12.71 -12.62
C HIS A 59 -12.24 11.93 -13.77
N LYS A 60 -12.07 12.60 -14.91
CA LYS A 60 -11.19 12.11 -15.97
C LYS A 60 -9.85 11.89 -15.30
N LEU A 61 -9.52 10.63 -15.04
CA LEU A 61 -8.21 10.24 -14.53
C LEU A 61 -7.18 10.81 -15.51
N THR A 62 -6.49 11.86 -15.11
CA THR A 62 -5.45 12.47 -15.93
C THR A 62 -4.25 11.52 -15.89
N VAL A 63 -4.18 10.63 -16.86
CA VAL A 63 -3.10 9.64 -16.94
C VAL A 63 -1.81 10.35 -17.35
N ARG A 64 -0.90 10.52 -16.40
CA ARG A 64 0.43 11.10 -16.67
C ARG A 64 1.24 10.14 -17.53
N LYS A 65 2.11 10.70 -18.39
CA LYS A 65 3.02 9.89 -19.22
C LYS A 65 4.03 9.10 -18.38
N PRO A 66 4.54 7.95 -18.85
CA PRO A 66 5.46 7.11 -18.06
C PRO A 66 6.70 7.86 -17.54
N ILE A 67 7.25 8.80 -18.34
CA ILE A 67 8.39 9.63 -17.91
C ILE A 67 8.03 10.52 -16.71
N GLU A 68 6.81 11.09 -16.70
CA GLU A 68 6.34 11.93 -15.60
C GLU A 68 6.07 11.08 -14.34
N ILE A 69 5.55 9.86 -14.53
CA ILE A 69 5.35 8.89 -13.43
C ILE A 69 6.70 8.54 -12.81
N LYS A 70 7.69 8.16 -13.64
CA LYS A 70 9.04 7.85 -13.15
C LYS A 70 9.65 9.04 -12.41
N LYS A 71 9.58 10.25 -12.99
CA LYS A 71 10.10 11.46 -12.36
C LYS A 71 9.47 11.72 -10.98
N PHE A 72 8.16 11.50 -10.85
CA PHE A 72 7.50 11.61 -9.55
C PHE A 72 8.00 10.54 -8.56
N LEU A 73 8.19 9.29 -9.01
CA LEU A 73 8.73 8.22 -8.16
C LEU A 73 10.17 8.52 -7.71
N ASP A 74 10.98 9.16 -8.57
CA ASP A 74 12.36 9.56 -8.24
C ASP A 74 12.40 10.58 -7.07
N GLU A 75 11.34 11.35 -6.87
CA GLU A 75 11.26 12.29 -5.75
C GLU A 75 11.08 11.60 -4.37
N TYR A 76 10.58 10.36 -4.35
CA TYR A 76 10.24 9.64 -3.11
C TYR A 76 11.07 8.37 -2.87
N VAL A 77 11.57 7.75 -3.92
CA VAL A 77 12.30 6.48 -3.86
C VAL A 77 13.66 6.63 -4.51
N ILE A 78 14.72 6.33 -3.78
CA ILE A 78 16.09 6.35 -4.29
C ILE A 78 16.42 5.06 -5.05
N GLY A 79 17.12 5.17 -6.15
CA GLY A 79 17.50 4.03 -6.99
C GLY A 79 16.29 3.34 -7.63
N GLN A 80 16.39 2.03 -7.86
CA GLN A 80 15.31 1.18 -8.39
C GLN A 80 14.82 1.60 -9.78
N ASP A 81 15.72 2.06 -10.65
CA ASP A 81 15.37 2.68 -11.94
C ASP A 81 14.60 1.75 -12.87
N ASP A 82 14.98 0.48 -12.96
CA ASP A 82 14.31 -0.51 -13.79
C ASP A 82 12.89 -0.79 -13.28
N ALA A 83 12.74 -1.00 -11.97
CA ALA A 83 11.42 -1.18 -11.36
C ALA A 83 10.51 0.02 -11.61
N LYS A 84 11.00 1.24 -11.41
CA LYS A 84 10.23 2.47 -11.64
C LYS A 84 9.81 2.62 -13.10
N LYS A 85 10.69 2.28 -14.05
CA LYS A 85 10.40 2.31 -15.48
C LYS A 85 9.29 1.33 -15.84
N ILE A 86 9.42 0.06 -15.41
CA ILE A 86 8.44 -0.99 -15.67
C ILE A 86 7.09 -0.63 -15.04
N LEU A 87 7.09 -0.21 -13.76
CA LEU A 87 5.88 0.23 -13.05
C LEU A 87 5.21 1.42 -13.73
N ALA A 88 5.99 2.43 -14.16
CA ALA A 88 5.45 3.60 -14.84
C ALA A 88 4.74 3.24 -16.14
N VAL A 89 5.29 2.31 -16.92
CA VAL A 89 4.67 1.83 -18.17
C VAL A 89 3.42 0.99 -17.86
N ALA A 90 3.50 0.05 -16.93
CA ALA A 90 2.40 -0.84 -16.60
C ALA A 90 1.18 -0.05 -16.06
N VAL A 91 1.42 0.88 -15.14
CA VAL A 91 0.39 1.76 -14.58
C VAL A 91 -0.22 2.67 -15.64
N TYR A 92 0.61 3.28 -16.49
CA TYR A 92 0.13 4.10 -17.61
C TYR A 92 -0.79 3.29 -18.53
N ASN A 93 -0.38 2.08 -18.92
CA ASN A 93 -1.15 1.22 -19.82
C ASN A 93 -2.48 0.80 -19.15
N HIS A 94 -2.46 0.45 -17.85
CA HIS A 94 -3.67 0.10 -17.11
C HIS A 94 -4.70 1.25 -17.15
N TYR A 95 -4.32 2.46 -16.75
CA TYR A 95 -5.25 3.60 -16.71
C TYR A 95 -5.60 4.13 -18.10
N LYS A 96 -4.73 3.97 -19.09
CA LYS A 96 -5.05 4.25 -20.49
C LYS A 96 -6.13 3.31 -21.01
N ARG A 97 -6.07 2.01 -20.65
CA ARG A 97 -7.10 1.02 -20.97
C ARG A 97 -8.46 1.46 -20.43
N LEU A 98 -8.57 1.98 -19.20
CA LEU A 98 -9.82 2.44 -18.60
C LEU A 98 -10.45 3.62 -19.37
N ASN A 99 -9.64 4.42 -20.02
CA ASN A 99 -10.09 5.60 -20.79
C ASN A 99 -10.29 5.30 -22.28
N GLN A 100 -10.03 4.05 -22.73
CA GLN A 100 -10.12 3.69 -24.14
C GLN A 100 -11.58 3.47 -24.53
N LYS A 101 -11.98 4.02 -25.67
CA LYS A 101 -13.18 3.58 -26.39
C LYS A 101 -12.81 2.31 -27.14
N ILE A 102 -13.63 1.28 -27.04
CA ILE A 102 -13.45 0.04 -27.80
C ILE A 102 -13.66 0.38 -29.28
N GLU A 103 -12.59 0.47 -30.02
CA GLU A 103 -12.56 0.64 -31.47
C GLU A 103 -11.86 -0.59 -32.08
N ASN A 104 -12.41 -1.15 -33.14
CA ASN A 104 -11.78 -2.24 -33.92
C ASN A 104 -11.62 -3.61 -33.22
N ASP A 105 -12.53 -4.03 -32.38
CA ASP A 105 -12.54 -5.36 -31.72
C ASP A 105 -11.23 -5.77 -31.01
N VAL A 106 -10.36 -4.80 -30.68
CA VAL A 106 -9.13 -5.03 -29.94
C VAL A 106 -9.35 -4.69 -28.47
N GLU A 107 -9.39 -5.70 -27.64
CA GLU A 107 -9.47 -5.57 -26.19
C GLU A 107 -8.07 -5.64 -25.56
N ILE A 108 -7.72 -4.62 -24.75
CA ILE A 108 -6.47 -4.62 -24.01
C ILE A 108 -6.69 -5.35 -22.69
N GLU A 109 -5.98 -6.45 -22.50
CA GLU A 109 -6.07 -7.25 -21.29
C GLU A 109 -5.55 -6.51 -20.05
N LYS A 110 -6.06 -6.90 -18.90
CA LYS A 110 -5.62 -6.42 -17.60
C LYS A 110 -4.21 -6.97 -17.29
N SER A 111 -3.30 -6.09 -16.85
CA SER A 111 -1.93 -6.44 -16.52
C SER A 111 -1.65 -6.13 -15.05
N ASN A 112 -1.83 -7.13 -14.16
CA ASN A 112 -1.40 -7.00 -12.78
C ASN A 112 0.13 -7.17 -12.68
N ILE A 113 0.71 -6.72 -11.56
CA ILE A 113 2.16 -6.56 -11.41
C ILE A 113 2.64 -7.41 -10.24
N ILE A 114 3.80 -8.05 -10.39
CA ILE A 114 4.52 -8.68 -9.29
C ILE A 114 5.90 -8.05 -9.11
N MET A 115 6.23 -7.67 -7.88
CA MET A 115 7.50 -7.06 -7.48
C MET A 115 8.27 -8.03 -6.60
N VAL A 116 9.46 -8.41 -7.05
CA VAL A 116 10.39 -9.29 -6.34
C VAL A 116 11.51 -8.47 -5.73
N GLY A 117 11.83 -8.69 -4.47
CA GLY A 117 12.97 -8.01 -3.82
C GLY A 117 12.90 -8.06 -2.31
N GLU A 118 14.05 -7.97 -1.66
CA GLU A 118 14.19 -8.06 -0.22
C GLU A 118 13.25 -7.13 0.56
N THR A 119 13.00 -7.48 1.82
CA THR A 119 12.24 -6.62 2.72
C THR A 119 12.96 -5.28 2.92
N GLY A 120 12.21 -4.18 2.85
CA GLY A 120 12.78 -2.83 3.03
C GLY A 120 13.31 -2.17 1.75
N THR A 121 13.29 -2.82 0.59
CA THR A 121 13.75 -2.25 -0.69
C THR A 121 12.82 -1.20 -1.31
N GLY A 122 11.60 -1.01 -0.75
CA GLY A 122 10.68 0.05 -1.17
C GLY A 122 9.45 -0.40 -1.97
N LYS A 123 9.13 -1.70 -2.04
CA LYS A 123 7.96 -2.25 -2.76
C LYS A 123 6.67 -1.52 -2.41
N THR A 124 6.30 -1.52 -1.15
CA THR A 124 5.08 -0.87 -0.63
C THR A 124 5.10 0.64 -0.86
N LEU A 125 6.28 1.29 -0.73
CA LEU A 125 6.42 2.73 -0.95
C LEU A 125 6.20 3.11 -2.41
N LEU A 126 6.69 2.32 -3.36
CA LEU A 126 6.45 2.52 -4.80
C LEU A 126 4.96 2.44 -5.12
N ALA A 127 4.27 1.39 -4.68
CA ALA A 127 2.83 1.22 -4.91
C ALA A 127 2.01 2.38 -4.30
N LYS A 128 2.31 2.76 -3.05
CA LYS A 128 1.66 3.89 -2.36
C LYS A 128 1.91 5.22 -3.06
N SER A 129 3.14 5.45 -3.56
CA SER A 129 3.49 6.68 -4.28
C SER A 129 2.74 6.78 -5.61
N ILE A 130 2.57 5.67 -6.33
CA ILE A 130 1.77 5.59 -7.55
C ILE A 130 0.31 5.96 -7.28
N ALA A 131 -0.30 5.34 -6.28
CA ALA A 131 -1.70 5.62 -5.92
C ALA A 131 -1.92 7.09 -5.53
N ARG A 132 -0.99 7.67 -4.74
CA ARG A 132 -1.00 9.09 -4.38
C ARG A 132 -0.90 9.99 -5.61
N MET A 133 -0.01 9.70 -6.53
CA MET A 133 0.19 10.50 -7.75
C MET A 133 -1.06 10.50 -8.64
N LEU A 134 -1.72 9.35 -8.73
CA LEU A 134 -2.95 9.19 -9.54
C LEU A 134 -4.20 9.66 -8.81
N ASN A 135 -4.10 9.93 -7.51
CA ASN A 135 -5.23 10.26 -6.64
C ASN A 135 -6.36 9.21 -6.70
N VAL A 136 -5.98 7.93 -6.62
CA VAL A 136 -6.90 6.80 -6.61
C VAL A 136 -6.92 6.11 -5.25
N PRO A 137 -8.03 5.43 -4.88
CA PRO A 137 -8.10 4.63 -3.66
C PRO A 137 -6.99 3.59 -3.60
N PHE A 138 -6.45 3.37 -2.41
CA PHE A 138 -5.33 2.46 -2.19
C PHE A 138 -5.54 1.62 -0.94
N ALA A 139 -5.50 0.31 -1.09
CA ALA A 139 -5.51 -0.63 0.02
C ALA A 139 -4.22 -1.44 0.07
N ILE A 140 -3.75 -1.71 1.28
CA ILE A 140 -2.62 -2.62 1.54
C ILE A 140 -3.18 -3.81 2.30
N VAL A 141 -2.83 -5.00 1.84
CA VAL A 141 -3.18 -6.27 2.49
C VAL A 141 -1.94 -7.15 2.56
N ASP A 142 -1.87 -7.95 3.60
CA ASP A 142 -0.85 -8.97 3.78
C ASP A 142 -1.41 -10.32 3.35
N ALA A 143 -0.71 -11.03 2.45
CA ALA A 143 -1.18 -12.30 1.94
C ALA A 143 -1.26 -13.38 3.03
N THR A 144 -0.50 -13.25 4.12
CA THR A 144 -0.44 -14.23 5.20
C THR A 144 -1.70 -14.29 6.07
N VAL A 145 -2.55 -13.23 6.03
CA VAL A 145 -3.80 -13.21 6.80
C VAL A 145 -4.91 -14.00 6.12
N PHE A 146 -4.75 -14.33 4.83
CA PHE A 146 -5.77 -15.04 4.06
C PHE A 146 -5.74 -16.55 4.26
N THR A 147 -6.92 -17.14 4.23
CA THR A 147 -7.12 -18.58 4.23
C THR A 147 -8.11 -18.96 3.13
N GLU A 148 -8.13 -20.25 2.78
CA GLU A 148 -9.15 -20.77 1.88
C GLU A 148 -10.54 -20.57 2.50
N ALA A 149 -11.53 -20.23 1.65
CA ALA A 149 -12.89 -19.97 2.08
C ALA A 149 -13.46 -21.13 2.93
N GLY A 150 -13.98 -20.79 4.11
CA GLY A 150 -14.54 -21.75 5.07
C GLY A 150 -13.59 -22.17 6.21
N TYR A 151 -12.32 -21.76 6.18
CA TYR A 151 -11.35 -21.99 7.27
C TYR A 151 -11.20 -20.76 8.17
N VAL A 152 -10.47 -20.91 9.29
CA VAL A 152 -10.20 -19.80 10.22
C VAL A 152 -9.18 -18.85 9.61
N GLY A 153 -9.60 -17.60 9.36
CA GLY A 153 -8.81 -16.54 8.73
C GLY A 153 -9.71 -15.56 7.98
N GLU A 154 -9.10 -14.64 7.26
CA GLU A 154 -9.83 -13.71 6.38
C GLU A 154 -10.02 -14.32 5.00
N ASP A 155 -11.20 -14.15 4.41
CA ASP A 155 -11.42 -14.46 3.00
C ASP A 155 -10.67 -13.46 2.11
N VAL A 156 -10.21 -13.88 0.94
CA VAL A 156 -9.47 -13.01 0.00
C VAL A 156 -10.28 -11.78 -0.43
N GLU A 157 -11.60 -11.85 -0.43
CA GLU A 157 -12.48 -10.73 -0.75
C GLU A 157 -12.43 -9.60 0.29
N SER A 158 -11.91 -9.84 1.51
CA SER A 158 -11.76 -8.81 2.55
C SER A 158 -10.86 -7.65 2.12
N MET A 159 -9.94 -7.87 1.18
CA MET A 159 -9.13 -6.81 0.58
C MET A 159 -9.98 -5.72 -0.10
N LEU A 160 -11.11 -6.10 -0.70
CA LEU A 160 -12.03 -5.16 -1.34
C LEU A 160 -12.80 -4.36 -0.29
N SER A 161 -13.10 -4.92 0.89
CA SER A 161 -13.67 -4.17 2.01
C SER A 161 -12.72 -3.07 2.47
N ARG A 162 -11.42 -3.36 2.56
CA ARG A 162 -10.40 -2.34 2.90
C ARG A 162 -10.29 -1.26 1.82
N LEU A 163 -10.42 -1.64 0.54
CA LEU A 163 -10.43 -0.67 -0.56
C LEU A 163 -11.67 0.22 -0.52
N LEU A 164 -12.85 -0.34 -0.26
CA LEU A 164 -14.10 0.41 -0.08
C LEU A 164 -14.01 1.39 1.10
N GLN A 165 -13.46 0.97 2.23
CA GLN A 165 -13.22 1.84 3.39
C GLN A 165 -12.30 3.02 3.04
N ALA A 166 -11.25 2.79 2.23
CA ALA A 166 -10.30 3.83 1.83
C ALA A 166 -10.93 4.93 0.95
N CYS A 167 -12.09 4.68 0.34
CA CYS A 167 -12.83 5.64 -0.49
C CYS A 167 -14.23 5.96 0.05
N ASN A 168 -14.46 5.82 1.36
CA ASN A 168 -15.75 6.08 1.99
C ASN A 168 -16.91 5.35 1.29
N TYR A 169 -16.67 4.11 0.87
CA TYR A 169 -17.61 3.21 0.21
C TYR A 169 -18.13 3.68 -1.17
N ASP A 170 -17.42 4.60 -1.81
CA ASP A 170 -17.67 4.93 -3.21
C ASP A 170 -17.20 3.77 -4.10
N VAL A 171 -18.16 2.96 -4.57
CA VAL A 171 -17.89 1.79 -5.41
C VAL A 171 -17.22 2.17 -6.72
N ALA A 172 -17.66 3.26 -7.37
CA ALA A 172 -17.12 3.71 -8.64
C ALA A 172 -15.66 4.17 -8.53
N ALA A 173 -15.29 4.75 -7.38
CA ALA A 173 -13.91 5.08 -7.06
C ALA A 173 -13.11 3.81 -6.73
N ALA A 174 -13.65 2.89 -5.91
CA ALA A 174 -12.99 1.65 -5.52
C ALA A 174 -12.63 0.80 -6.74
N GLU A 175 -13.52 0.68 -7.73
CA GLU A 175 -13.30 -0.08 -8.96
C GLU A 175 -12.16 0.45 -9.84
N LYS A 176 -11.67 1.66 -9.60
CA LYS A 176 -10.49 2.27 -10.25
C LYS A 176 -9.27 2.34 -9.34
N GLY A 177 -9.36 1.74 -8.15
CA GLY A 177 -8.33 1.76 -7.15
C GLY A 177 -7.16 0.80 -7.41
N ILE A 178 -6.21 0.84 -6.49
CA ILE A 178 -5.04 -0.04 -6.47
C ILE A 178 -5.07 -0.85 -5.18
N VAL A 179 -4.92 -2.17 -5.28
CA VAL A 179 -4.69 -3.07 -4.15
C VAL A 179 -3.25 -3.55 -4.18
N PHE A 180 -2.52 -3.31 -3.10
CA PHE A 180 -1.19 -3.85 -2.91
C PHE A 180 -1.26 -5.06 -1.98
N ILE A 181 -0.87 -6.23 -2.50
CA ILE A 181 -0.81 -7.49 -1.76
C ILE A 181 0.66 -7.71 -1.39
N ASP A 182 0.99 -7.52 -0.11
CA ASP A 182 2.33 -7.75 0.41
C ASP A 182 2.53 -9.22 0.80
N GLU A 183 3.78 -9.66 0.88
CA GLU A 183 4.19 -11.00 1.30
C GLU A 183 3.57 -12.15 0.48
N ILE A 184 3.37 -11.93 -0.84
CA ILE A 184 2.79 -12.95 -1.74
C ILE A 184 3.63 -14.23 -1.79
N ASP A 185 4.93 -14.17 -1.52
CA ASP A 185 5.84 -15.31 -1.43
C ASP A 185 5.52 -16.25 -0.28
N LYS A 186 4.82 -15.79 0.76
CA LYS A 186 4.47 -16.59 1.93
C LYS A 186 3.33 -17.57 1.67
N ILE A 187 2.51 -17.32 0.66
CA ILE A 187 1.46 -18.25 0.21
C ILE A 187 1.95 -19.20 -0.91
N ALA A 188 3.25 -19.17 -1.22
CA ALA A 188 3.86 -20.14 -2.13
C ALA A 188 3.85 -21.54 -1.51
N ARG A 189 3.64 -22.58 -2.35
CA ARG A 189 3.72 -23.97 -1.91
C ARG A 189 5.10 -24.26 -1.31
N LYS A 190 5.11 -24.80 -0.10
CA LYS A 190 6.33 -25.29 0.55
C LYS A 190 6.49 -26.78 0.23
N SER A 191 7.28 -27.10 -0.78
CA SER A 191 7.75 -28.45 -1.12
C SER A 191 6.84 -29.44 -1.88
N ASP A 192 7.51 -30.32 -2.64
CA ASP A 192 7.01 -31.44 -3.43
C ASP A 192 6.43 -32.64 -2.63
N ASN A 193 6.17 -32.47 -1.34
CA ASN A 193 5.50 -33.54 -0.59
C ASN A 193 4.01 -33.48 -0.90
N PRO A 194 3.46 -34.47 -1.61
CA PRO A 194 2.03 -34.64 -1.74
C PRO A 194 1.48 -35.12 -0.40
N SER A 195 1.43 -34.22 0.60
CA SER A 195 0.72 -34.53 1.82
C SER A 195 -0.76 -34.59 1.44
N ILE A 196 -1.42 -35.63 1.91
CA ILE A 196 -2.84 -35.93 1.70
C ILE A 196 -3.75 -34.80 2.26
N THR A 197 -3.18 -33.86 2.99
CA THR A 197 -3.87 -32.68 3.54
C THR A 197 -3.82 -31.51 2.56
N ARG A 198 -5.01 -31.01 2.23
CA ARG A 198 -5.21 -29.83 1.38
C ARG A 198 -4.48 -28.62 1.98
N ASP A 199 -3.65 -27.92 1.20
CA ASP A 199 -2.94 -26.73 1.63
C ASP A 199 -3.89 -25.51 1.60
N VAL A 200 -4.53 -25.26 2.73
CA VAL A 200 -5.55 -24.20 2.88
C VAL A 200 -4.95 -22.82 3.05
N SER A 201 -3.68 -22.70 3.34
CA SER A 201 -2.95 -21.43 3.55
C SER A 201 -2.06 -21.02 2.39
N GLY A 202 -1.76 -21.92 1.48
CA GLY A 202 -0.93 -21.70 0.31
C GLY A 202 -1.73 -21.73 -0.98
N GLU A 203 -1.85 -22.93 -1.61
CA GLU A 203 -2.50 -23.05 -2.90
C GLU A 203 -3.97 -22.64 -2.89
N GLY A 204 -4.72 -22.96 -1.82
CA GLY A 204 -6.12 -22.56 -1.69
C GLY A 204 -6.32 -21.05 -1.73
N VAL A 205 -5.41 -20.29 -1.10
CA VAL A 205 -5.42 -18.82 -1.17
C VAL A 205 -5.07 -18.32 -2.57
N GLN A 206 -4.06 -18.92 -3.22
CA GLN A 206 -3.69 -18.57 -4.59
C GLN A 206 -4.86 -18.78 -5.57
N GLN A 207 -5.61 -19.87 -5.43
CA GLN A 207 -6.82 -20.15 -6.23
C GLN A 207 -7.94 -19.12 -5.94
N GLY A 208 -8.11 -18.70 -4.68
CA GLY A 208 -9.05 -17.65 -4.30
C GLY A 208 -8.71 -16.29 -4.95
N LEU A 209 -7.42 -15.94 -5.00
CA LEU A 209 -6.94 -14.71 -5.62
C LEU A 209 -7.20 -14.65 -7.12
N LEU A 210 -7.17 -15.79 -7.82
CA LEU A 210 -7.38 -15.84 -9.28
C LEU A 210 -8.65 -15.13 -9.72
N LYS A 211 -9.77 -15.38 -9.04
CA LYS A 211 -11.06 -14.77 -9.38
C LYS A 211 -10.99 -13.24 -9.35
N LEU A 212 -10.31 -12.68 -8.34
CA LEU A 212 -10.17 -11.23 -8.19
C LEU A 212 -9.24 -10.64 -9.25
N LEU A 213 -8.16 -11.34 -9.55
CA LEU A 213 -7.17 -10.90 -10.54
C LEU A 213 -7.69 -10.95 -11.97
N GLU A 214 -8.55 -11.93 -12.29
CA GLU A 214 -9.20 -12.05 -13.61
C GLU A 214 -10.18 -10.94 -13.90
N GLY A 215 -10.88 -10.45 -12.89
CA GLY A 215 -11.89 -9.42 -13.01
C GLY A 215 -13.29 -10.00 -13.02
N THR A 216 -13.90 -10.02 -11.86
CA THR A 216 -15.27 -10.52 -11.65
C THR A 216 -16.06 -9.59 -10.75
N GLU A 217 -17.36 -9.75 -10.74
CA GLU A 217 -18.24 -9.11 -9.78
C GLU A 217 -18.25 -9.91 -8.48
N VAL A 218 -17.90 -9.26 -7.40
CA VAL A 218 -17.77 -9.86 -6.07
C VAL A 218 -18.71 -9.18 -5.09
N LEU A 219 -19.39 -9.96 -4.28
CA LEU A 219 -20.21 -9.46 -3.18
C LEU A 219 -19.35 -9.34 -1.91
N VAL A 220 -19.19 -8.12 -1.44
CA VAL A 220 -18.26 -7.75 -0.37
C VAL A 220 -19.01 -7.25 0.86
N PRO A 221 -18.71 -7.75 2.07
CA PRO A 221 -19.26 -7.19 3.30
C PRO A 221 -18.61 -5.81 3.55
N PRO A 222 -19.40 -4.74 3.73
CA PRO A 222 -18.86 -3.38 3.83
C PRO A 222 -17.96 -3.16 5.04
N GLN A 223 -18.25 -3.83 6.16
CA GLN A 223 -17.45 -3.70 7.40
C GLN A 223 -16.27 -4.68 7.49
N GLY A 224 -16.05 -5.50 6.45
CA GLY A 224 -15.09 -6.61 6.53
C GLY A 224 -15.61 -7.77 7.38
N GLY A 225 -14.77 -8.80 7.55
CA GLY A 225 -15.15 -10.02 8.28
C GLY A 225 -15.91 -11.03 7.42
N ARG A 226 -16.49 -12.03 8.09
CA ARG A 226 -17.24 -13.09 7.42
C ARG A 226 -18.60 -12.61 6.94
N LYS A 227 -19.03 -13.13 5.78
CA LYS A 227 -20.37 -12.88 5.24
C LYS A 227 -21.45 -13.48 6.16
N HIS A 228 -22.30 -12.61 6.72
CA HIS A 228 -23.49 -13.05 7.47
C HIS A 228 -24.73 -13.02 6.56
N PRO A 229 -25.70 -13.97 6.73
CA PRO A 229 -26.87 -14.05 5.85
C PRO A 229 -27.74 -12.79 5.81
N GLU A 230 -27.77 -12.02 6.90
CA GLU A 230 -28.59 -10.79 7.02
C GLU A 230 -27.84 -9.50 6.63
N GLN A 231 -26.55 -9.59 6.29
CA GLN A 231 -25.75 -8.42 5.99
C GLN A 231 -25.93 -7.98 4.53
N LYS A 232 -26.22 -6.70 4.30
CA LYS A 232 -26.23 -6.12 2.95
C LYS A 232 -24.81 -6.15 2.37
N LEU A 233 -24.63 -6.92 1.31
CA LEU A 233 -23.36 -7.00 0.59
C LEU A 233 -23.29 -5.93 -0.49
N VAL A 234 -22.11 -5.35 -0.69
CA VAL A 234 -21.82 -4.40 -1.76
C VAL A 234 -21.23 -5.14 -2.94
N LYS A 235 -21.77 -4.92 -4.14
CA LYS A 235 -21.28 -5.49 -5.39
C LYS A 235 -20.13 -4.65 -5.91
N VAL A 236 -18.96 -5.24 -6.12
CA VAL A 236 -17.75 -4.60 -6.62
C VAL A 236 -17.21 -5.38 -7.81
N ASN A 237 -16.96 -4.71 -8.93
CA ASN A 237 -16.34 -5.29 -10.10
C ASN A 237 -14.82 -5.08 -10.05
N THR A 238 -14.06 -6.18 -10.03
CA THR A 238 -12.60 -6.12 -9.92
C THR A 238 -11.88 -5.95 -11.26
N GLN A 239 -12.59 -5.89 -12.38
CA GLN A 239 -12.01 -5.82 -13.73
C GLN A 239 -11.07 -4.62 -13.91
N ASN A 240 -11.39 -3.49 -13.28
CA ASN A 240 -10.64 -2.24 -13.41
C ASN A 240 -9.74 -1.91 -12.22
N ILE A 241 -9.75 -2.74 -11.17
CA ILE A 241 -8.83 -2.62 -10.03
C ILE A 241 -7.45 -3.10 -10.45
N LEU A 242 -6.41 -2.31 -10.20
CA LEU A 242 -5.03 -2.73 -10.41
C LEU A 242 -4.52 -3.47 -9.17
N PHE A 243 -4.09 -4.71 -9.35
CA PHE A 243 -3.42 -5.47 -8.30
C PHE A 243 -1.90 -5.42 -8.50
N ILE A 244 -1.20 -5.07 -7.44
CA ILE A 244 0.26 -5.05 -7.37
C ILE A 244 0.66 -5.99 -6.23
N CYS A 245 1.36 -7.07 -6.54
CA CYS A 245 1.83 -8.04 -5.55
C CYS A 245 3.29 -7.78 -5.23
N GLY A 246 3.67 -7.87 -3.95
CA GLY A 246 5.05 -7.75 -3.50
C GLY A 246 5.47 -8.95 -2.67
N GLY A 247 6.69 -9.43 -2.84
CA GLY A 247 7.27 -10.49 -2.03
C GLY A 247 8.79 -10.38 -1.91
N ALA A 248 9.34 -10.94 -0.84
CA ALA A 248 10.78 -11.03 -0.66
C ALA A 248 11.38 -12.12 -1.54
N PHE A 249 10.70 -13.24 -1.66
CA PHE A 249 11.14 -14.43 -2.39
C PHE A 249 12.53 -14.90 -1.96
N ASP A 250 12.73 -15.02 -0.64
CA ASP A 250 14.02 -15.42 -0.06
C ASP A 250 14.53 -16.73 -0.65
N GLY A 251 15.74 -16.70 -1.24
CA GLY A 251 16.36 -17.84 -1.89
C GLY A 251 16.03 -18.04 -3.37
N ILE A 252 15.24 -17.16 -4.00
CA ILE A 252 14.94 -17.21 -5.44
C ILE A 252 16.21 -17.04 -6.29
N ASP A 253 17.19 -16.32 -5.78
CA ASP A 253 18.51 -16.12 -6.37
C ASP A 253 19.18 -17.47 -6.72
N ARG A 254 19.02 -18.49 -5.87
CA ARG A 254 19.53 -19.85 -6.12
C ARG A 254 18.83 -20.53 -7.30
N LEU A 255 17.53 -20.31 -7.46
CA LEU A 255 16.76 -20.85 -8.57
C LEU A 255 17.19 -20.18 -9.88
N ILE A 256 17.33 -18.84 -9.86
CA ILE A 256 17.80 -18.07 -11.00
C ILE A 256 19.23 -18.51 -11.38
N ALA A 257 20.15 -18.60 -10.39
CA ALA A 257 21.53 -19.04 -10.64
C ALA A 257 21.57 -20.44 -11.30
N ARG A 258 20.77 -21.38 -10.81
CA ARG A 258 20.71 -22.72 -11.40
C ARG A 258 20.26 -22.67 -12.85
N ARG A 259 19.24 -21.88 -13.19
CA ARG A 259 18.73 -21.75 -14.54
C ARG A 259 19.74 -21.06 -15.47
N VAL A 260 20.35 -19.98 -15.03
CA VAL A 260 21.33 -19.20 -15.83
C VAL A 260 22.60 -20.02 -16.05
N ASN A 261 23.11 -20.71 -15.04
CA ASN A 261 24.32 -21.54 -15.16
C ASN A 261 24.13 -22.78 -16.01
N THR A 262 22.92 -23.36 -16.06
CA THR A 262 22.65 -24.51 -16.95
C THR A 262 22.72 -24.14 -18.43
N HIS A 263 22.51 -22.89 -18.80
CA HIS A 263 22.66 -22.40 -20.17
C HIS A 263 24.11 -22.00 -20.52
N ALA A 264 25.01 -21.91 -19.52
CA ALA A 264 26.42 -21.53 -19.72
C ALA A 264 27.35 -22.70 -20.01
N ILE A 265 26.85 -23.92 -20.13
CA ILE A 265 27.63 -25.11 -20.49
C ILE A 265 28.00 -25.00 -22.00
N GLY A 266 29.17 -24.45 -22.30
CA GLY A 266 29.71 -24.43 -23.66
C GLY A 266 30.52 -23.20 -24.09
N PHE A 267 30.52 -22.12 -23.34
CA PHE A 267 31.31 -20.92 -23.66
C PHE A 267 32.13 -20.43 -22.47
N ASN A 268 33.39 -20.06 -22.73
CA ASN A 268 34.27 -19.38 -21.77
C ASN A 268 33.62 -18.03 -21.35
N VAL A 269 32.83 -18.06 -20.29
CA VAL A 269 32.26 -16.83 -19.71
C VAL A 269 33.36 -16.15 -18.91
N ASN A 270 33.73 -14.93 -19.27
CA ASN A 270 34.70 -14.12 -18.54
C ASN A 270 34.33 -14.10 -17.04
N LYS A 271 35.30 -14.36 -16.16
CA LYS A 271 35.10 -14.35 -14.69
C LYS A 271 34.45 -13.06 -14.20
N GLU A 272 34.78 -11.93 -14.83
CA GLU A 272 34.18 -10.62 -14.50
C GLU A 272 32.67 -10.56 -14.76
N LEU A 273 32.18 -11.21 -15.84
CA LEU A 273 30.75 -11.32 -16.12
C LEU A 273 30.05 -12.22 -15.09
N GLN A 274 30.70 -13.28 -14.64
CA GLN A 274 30.17 -14.17 -13.59
C GLN A 274 30.08 -13.46 -12.24
N GLU A 275 31.08 -12.66 -11.87
CA GLU A 275 31.06 -11.87 -10.62
C GLU A 275 30.03 -10.74 -10.66
N PHE A 276 29.84 -10.10 -11.81
CA PHE A 276 28.81 -9.07 -11.99
C PHE A 276 27.39 -9.67 -11.97
N GLN A 277 27.21 -10.80 -12.63
CA GLN A 277 25.94 -11.53 -12.64
C GLN A 277 25.59 -12.11 -11.25
N ALA A 278 26.60 -12.56 -10.50
CA ALA A 278 26.41 -13.06 -9.13
C ALA A 278 25.93 -11.96 -8.15
N LYS A 279 26.27 -10.70 -8.41
CA LYS A 279 25.85 -9.57 -7.55
C LYS A 279 24.43 -9.10 -7.76
N ASN A 280 23.78 -9.40 -8.89
CA ASN A 280 22.42 -8.92 -9.19
C ASN A 280 21.57 -9.94 -9.96
N LEU A 281 21.46 -11.14 -9.44
CA LEU A 281 20.71 -12.23 -10.08
C LEU A 281 19.22 -11.91 -10.27
N LEU A 282 18.63 -11.07 -9.41
CA LEU A 282 17.21 -10.71 -9.51
C LEU A 282 16.83 -10.03 -10.81
N GLN A 283 17.78 -9.41 -11.54
CA GLN A 283 17.50 -8.83 -12.87
C GLN A 283 17.04 -9.88 -13.90
N PHE A 284 17.35 -11.13 -13.69
CA PHE A 284 16.97 -12.25 -14.57
C PHE A 284 15.70 -12.97 -14.13
N VAL A 285 15.01 -12.49 -13.08
CA VAL A 285 13.78 -13.12 -12.57
C VAL A 285 12.71 -13.21 -13.65
N ASN A 286 12.07 -14.36 -13.75
CA ASN A 286 10.97 -14.58 -14.68
C ASN A 286 9.89 -15.49 -14.08
N ALA A 287 8.81 -15.73 -14.84
CA ALA A 287 7.69 -16.54 -14.40
C ALA A 287 8.09 -18.00 -14.07
N VAL A 288 9.12 -18.55 -14.72
CA VAL A 288 9.59 -19.93 -14.46
C VAL A 288 10.22 -20.02 -13.07
N ASP A 289 10.98 -19.00 -12.67
CA ASP A 289 11.60 -18.96 -11.35
C ASP A 289 10.54 -18.86 -10.25
N LEU A 290 9.53 -18.00 -10.45
CA LEU A 290 8.41 -17.83 -9.53
C LEU A 290 7.54 -19.10 -9.42
N LYS A 291 7.36 -19.83 -10.52
CA LYS A 291 6.70 -21.13 -10.52
C LYS A 291 7.50 -22.16 -9.71
N HIS A 292 8.81 -22.24 -9.90
CA HIS A 292 9.66 -23.14 -9.13
C HIS A 292 9.76 -22.72 -7.64
N PHE A 293 9.53 -21.45 -7.33
CA PHE A 293 9.44 -20.98 -5.95
C PHE A 293 8.14 -21.45 -5.26
N GLY A 294 7.08 -21.72 -6.02
CA GLY A 294 5.81 -22.28 -5.51
C GLY A 294 4.57 -21.48 -5.84
N LEU A 295 4.65 -20.46 -6.70
CA LEU A 295 3.44 -19.81 -7.23
C LEU A 295 2.83 -20.66 -8.36
N ILE A 296 1.48 -20.78 -8.36
CA ILE A 296 0.79 -21.55 -9.39
C ILE A 296 0.85 -20.84 -10.76
N PRO A 297 0.96 -21.60 -11.86
CA PRO A 297 1.07 -21.01 -13.20
C PRO A 297 -0.10 -20.11 -13.59
N GLU A 298 -1.31 -20.45 -13.14
CA GLU A 298 -2.54 -19.70 -13.39
C GLU A 298 -2.44 -18.29 -12.79
N LEU A 299 -1.93 -18.18 -11.55
CA LEU A 299 -1.72 -16.90 -10.87
C LEU A 299 -0.68 -16.06 -11.61
N LEU A 300 0.43 -16.66 -12.03
CA LEU A 300 1.47 -16.00 -12.80
C LEU A 300 0.97 -15.52 -14.17
N GLY A 301 0.07 -16.28 -14.81
CA GLY A 301 -0.59 -15.87 -16.05
C GLY A 301 -1.44 -14.60 -15.90
N ARG A 302 -1.93 -14.29 -14.68
CA ARG A 302 -2.70 -13.07 -14.38
C ARG A 302 -1.82 -11.93 -13.86
N MET A 303 -0.52 -12.15 -13.71
CA MET A 303 0.49 -11.15 -13.30
C MET A 303 1.63 -11.08 -14.33
N PRO A 304 1.36 -10.68 -15.58
CA PRO A 304 2.34 -10.75 -16.67
C PRO A 304 3.49 -9.73 -16.49
N VAL A 305 3.30 -8.71 -15.66
CA VAL A 305 4.34 -7.70 -15.41
C VAL A 305 5.16 -8.11 -14.20
N ILE A 306 6.37 -8.59 -14.44
CA ILE A 306 7.33 -8.97 -13.39
C ILE A 306 8.40 -7.90 -13.34
N THR A 307 8.71 -7.42 -12.14
CA THR A 307 9.81 -6.50 -11.89
C THR A 307 10.53 -6.87 -10.60
N TYR A 308 11.75 -6.39 -10.47
CA TYR A 308 12.61 -6.66 -9.32
C TYR A 308 13.11 -5.36 -8.69
N LEU A 309 13.47 -5.44 -7.42
CA LEU A 309 14.10 -4.35 -6.69
C LEU A 309 15.50 -4.79 -6.25
N ASN A 310 16.47 -3.92 -6.50
CA ASN A 310 17.84 -4.16 -6.10
C ASN A 310 18.01 -4.12 -4.59
N PRO A 311 18.89 -4.94 -4.01
CA PRO A 311 19.35 -4.77 -2.63
C PRO A 311 19.88 -3.35 -2.42
N LEU A 312 19.74 -2.85 -1.18
CA LEU A 312 20.19 -1.51 -0.83
C LEU A 312 21.64 -1.54 -0.34
N ASP A 313 22.53 -0.89 -1.06
CA ASP A 313 23.92 -0.68 -0.66
C ASP A 313 24.08 0.54 0.29
N ALA A 314 25.27 0.70 0.87
CA ALA A 314 25.55 1.79 1.80
C ALA A 314 25.30 3.20 1.20
N PRO A 315 25.76 3.51 -0.01
CA PRO A 315 25.46 4.81 -0.65
C PRO A 315 23.96 5.05 -0.80
N THR A 316 23.21 4.04 -1.24
CA THR A 316 21.75 4.13 -1.40
C THR A 316 21.04 4.36 -0.06
N LEU A 317 21.43 3.64 1.00
CA LEU A 317 20.88 3.83 2.35
C LEU A 317 21.17 5.25 2.88
N ARG A 318 22.35 5.78 2.61
CA ARG A 318 22.71 7.16 2.98
C ARG A 318 21.84 8.18 2.27
N ASN A 319 21.62 8.01 0.96
CA ASN A 319 20.76 8.89 0.19
C ASN A 319 19.29 8.79 0.64
N ILE A 320 18.80 7.61 1.02
CA ILE A 320 17.45 7.40 1.57
C ILE A 320 17.24 8.24 2.84
N LEU A 321 18.26 8.46 3.67
CA LEU A 321 18.15 9.28 4.87
C LEU A 321 17.85 10.75 4.54
N THR A 322 18.40 11.30 3.46
CA THR A 322 18.49 12.76 3.24
C THR A 322 17.79 13.28 1.98
N GLU A 323 17.81 12.53 0.86
CA GLU A 323 17.40 13.08 -0.45
C GLU A 323 15.89 13.10 -0.70
N PRO A 324 15.12 12.01 -0.44
CA PRO A 324 13.71 11.99 -0.79
C PRO A 324 12.94 13.21 -0.26
N LYS A 325 11.85 13.60 -0.93
CA LYS A 325 10.97 14.67 -0.44
C LYS A 325 10.51 14.43 0.99
N ASN A 326 10.24 13.17 1.34
CA ASN A 326 9.85 12.75 2.68
C ASN A 326 10.97 11.94 3.36
N ALA A 327 12.23 12.38 3.20
CA ALA A 327 13.39 11.74 3.82
C ALA A 327 13.27 11.72 5.33
N LEU A 328 13.81 10.67 5.95
CA LEU A 328 13.70 10.46 7.40
C LEU A 328 14.25 11.65 8.20
N ILE A 329 15.43 12.14 7.84
CA ILE A 329 16.04 13.29 8.50
C ILE A 329 15.17 14.54 8.37
N LYS A 330 14.58 14.81 7.20
CA LYS A 330 13.66 15.93 7.00
C LYS A 330 12.43 15.84 7.90
N GLN A 331 11.92 14.62 8.16
CA GLN A 331 10.80 14.42 9.08
C GLN A 331 11.20 14.78 10.51
N PHE A 332 12.34 14.32 11.00
CA PHE A 332 12.82 14.67 12.34
C PHE A 332 13.16 16.16 12.47
N THR A 333 13.85 16.73 11.48
CA THR A 333 14.10 18.19 11.46
C THR A 333 12.78 18.96 11.58
N ARG A 334 11.75 18.56 10.83
CA ARG A 334 10.44 19.22 10.92
C ARG A 334 9.76 19.07 12.27
N LEU A 335 9.92 17.92 12.95
CA LEU A 335 9.39 17.72 14.31
C LEU A 335 10.04 18.69 15.30
N PHE A 336 11.36 18.86 15.24
CA PHE A 336 12.07 19.82 16.08
C PHE A 336 11.75 21.28 15.73
N ASP A 337 11.59 21.61 14.43
CA ASP A 337 11.18 22.93 13.96
C ASP A 337 9.83 23.37 14.54
N ILE A 338 8.87 22.44 14.71
CA ILE A 338 7.55 22.72 15.31
C ILE A 338 7.71 23.18 16.76
N GLU A 339 8.70 22.66 17.47
CA GLU A 339 9.04 23.09 18.84
C GLU A 339 9.97 24.33 18.88
N GLY A 340 10.30 24.89 17.72
CA GLY A 340 11.19 26.05 17.59
C GLY A 340 12.66 25.73 17.78
N ILE A 341 13.05 24.46 17.62
CA ILE A 341 14.43 23.96 17.77
C ILE A 341 15.02 23.65 16.40
N ALA A 342 16.08 24.31 16.01
CA ALA A 342 16.81 24.00 14.79
C ALA A 342 17.69 22.73 14.99
N LEU A 343 17.29 21.62 14.36
CA LEU A 343 18.03 20.35 14.41
C LEU A 343 19.04 20.28 13.27
N SER A 344 20.28 19.95 13.58
CA SER A 344 21.35 19.66 12.60
C SER A 344 22.08 18.35 12.94
N PHE A 345 22.73 17.77 11.94
CA PHE A 345 23.49 16.53 12.09
C PHE A 345 24.89 16.71 11.52
N GLU A 346 25.87 16.21 12.23
CA GLU A 346 27.21 16.04 11.71
C GLU A 346 27.20 14.99 10.59
N PRO A 347 27.87 15.20 9.44
CA PRO A 347 27.84 14.25 8.31
C PRO A 347 28.24 12.82 8.68
N ALA A 348 29.17 12.64 9.61
CA ALA A 348 29.63 11.34 10.10
C ALA A 348 28.52 10.52 10.80
N VAL A 349 27.47 11.19 11.32
CA VAL A 349 26.32 10.50 11.94
C VAL A 349 25.53 9.69 10.92
N PHE A 350 25.42 10.16 9.68
CA PHE A 350 24.72 9.43 8.62
C PHE A 350 25.46 8.13 8.26
N ASP A 351 26.79 8.20 8.17
CA ASP A 351 27.61 7.04 7.86
C ASP A 351 27.55 6.01 9.01
N PHE A 352 27.55 6.47 10.26
CA PHE A 352 27.33 5.63 11.43
C PHE A 352 25.94 4.94 11.41
N MET A 353 24.86 5.67 11.10
CA MET A 353 23.52 5.10 11.00
C MET A 353 23.45 4.01 9.92
N VAL A 354 24.07 4.25 8.77
CA VAL A 354 24.13 3.30 7.66
C VAL A 354 24.93 2.06 8.04
N GLU A 355 26.10 2.25 8.66
CA GLU A 355 26.92 1.13 9.16
C GLU A 355 26.10 0.23 10.08
N LYS A 356 25.39 0.80 11.05
CA LYS A 356 24.54 0.04 11.97
C LYS A 356 23.36 -0.62 11.27
N ALA A 357 22.73 0.01 10.30
CA ALA A 357 21.65 -0.60 9.52
C ALA A 357 22.12 -1.83 8.73
N LEU A 358 23.33 -1.80 8.18
CA LEU A 358 23.96 -2.93 7.49
C LEU A 358 24.42 -4.03 8.46
N GLU A 359 25.07 -3.66 9.56
CA GLU A 359 25.52 -4.57 10.60
C GLU A 359 24.38 -5.43 11.17
N TYR A 360 23.23 -4.80 11.42
CA TYR A 360 22.04 -5.48 11.95
C TYR A 360 21.10 -6.04 10.85
N LYS A 361 21.46 -5.95 9.56
CA LYS A 361 20.67 -6.43 8.42
C LYS A 361 19.23 -5.89 8.40
N LEU A 362 19.04 -4.67 8.83
CA LEU A 362 17.71 -4.07 9.00
C LEU A 362 17.17 -3.39 7.73
N GLY A 363 18.01 -3.17 6.72
CA GLY A 363 17.65 -2.44 5.52
C GLY A 363 17.15 -1.00 5.81
N ALA A 364 16.41 -0.41 4.90
CA ALA A 364 15.90 0.96 5.07
C ALA A 364 14.89 1.11 6.23
N ARG A 365 14.17 0.05 6.62
CA ARG A 365 13.26 0.10 7.79
C ARG A 365 14.02 0.34 9.09
N GLY A 366 15.21 -0.24 9.23
CA GLY A 366 16.03 -0.07 10.42
C GLY A 366 16.59 1.33 10.61
N LEU A 367 16.74 2.11 9.53
CA LEU A 367 17.20 3.50 9.63
C LEU A 367 16.30 4.34 10.54
N ARG A 368 14.97 4.15 10.47
CA ARG A 368 14.03 4.84 11.36
C ARG A 368 14.27 4.48 12.83
N SER A 369 14.36 3.21 13.14
CA SER A 369 14.57 2.75 14.52
C SER A 369 15.93 3.19 15.08
N ILE A 370 16.97 3.26 14.23
CA ILE A 370 18.26 3.81 14.61
C ILE A 370 18.16 5.31 14.91
N CYS A 371 17.50 6.10 14.02
CA CYS A 371 17.24 7.51 14.28
C CYS A 371 16.46 7.74 15.58
N GLU A 372 15.39 6.97 15.79
CA GLU A 372 14.58 7.05 17.01
C GLU A 372 15.42 6.73 18.26
N SER A 373 16.28 5.69 18.21
CA SER A 373 17.16 5.36 19.34
C SER A 373 18.16 6.46 19.71
N ILE A 374 18.57 7.26 18.71
CA ILE A 374 19.48 8.40 18.93
C ILE A 374 18.74 9.62 19.45
N LEU A 375 17.52 9.91 18.93
CA LEU A 375 16.82 11.16 19.14
C LEU A 375 15.74 11.12 20.24
N THR A 376 15.30 9.93 20.70
CA THR A 376 14.19 9.81 21.65
C THR A 376 14.40 10.64 22.91
N ASP A 377 15.57 10.57 23.53
CA ASP A 377 15.84 11.34 24.75
C ASP A 377 15.80 12.86 24.49
N SER A 378 16.38 13.29 23.35
CA SER A 378 16.34 14.70 22.96
C SER A 378 14.92 15.19 22.68
N MET A 379 14.09 14.38 22.03
CA MET A 379 12.68 14.68 21.79
C MET A 379 11.86 14.75 23.09
N TYR A 380 12.27 14.03 24.12
CA TYR A 380 11.63 14.07 25.43
C TYR A 380 12.06 15.28 26.27
N GLU A 381 13.36 15.62 26.27
CA GLU A 381 13.93 16.62 27.18
C GLU A 381 13.85 18.07 26.62
N LEU A 382 14.21 18.23 25.32
CA LEU A 382 14.44 19.57 24.74
C LEU A 382 13.17 20.44 24.62
N PRO A 383 11.96 19.92 24.35
CA PRO A 383 10.75 20.75 24.32
C PRO A 383 10.48 21.49 25.65
N SER A 384 10.93 20.91 26.79
CA SER A 384 10.80 21.54 28.10
C SER A 384 11.94 22.52 28.43
N GLN A 385 12.94 22.61 27.57
CA GLN A 385 14.12 23.46 27.74
C GLN A 385 14.06 24.64 26.76
N LYS A 386 14.62 25.78 27.11
CA LYS A 386 14.68 26.97 26.24
C LYS A 386 15.84 26.88 25.22
N VAL A 387 16.03 25.71 24.59
CA VAL A 387 17.07 25.48 23.61
C VAL A 387 16.54 25.85 22.23
N LYS A 388 17.31 26.59 21.43
CA LYS A 388 16.95 27.00 20.07
C LYS A 388 17.63 26.19 18.98
N THR A 389 18.75 25.58 19.31
CA THR A 389 19.56 24.79 18.35
C THR A 389 20.04 23.52 18.99
N PHE A 390 19.97 22.43 18.27
CA PHE A 390 20.50 21.14 18.71
C PHE A 390 21.25 20.47 17.55
N GLU A 391 22.54 20.14 17.80
CA GLU A 391 23.38 19.44 16.85
C GLU A 391 23.65 18.02 17.34
N VAL A 392 23.36 17.04 16.50
CA VAL A 392 23.65 15.63 16.75
C VAL A 392 25.06 15.36 16.24
N THR A 393 26.02 15.27 17.18
CA THR A 393 27.40 14.92 16.89
C THR A 393 27.58 13.38 16.83
N LEU A 394 28.68 12.92 16.25
CA LEU A 394 28.98 11.49 16.19
C LEU A 394 29.09 10.86 17.59
N ASP A 395 29.78 11.51 18.54
CA ASP A 395 29.91 11.03 19.92
C ASP A 395 28.55 10.91 20.62
N TYR A 396 27.66 11.89 20.39
CA TYR A 396 26.29 11.85 20.91
C TYR A 396 25.53 10.63 20.35
N ALA A 397 25.57 10.44 19.03
CA ALA A 397 24.88 9.35 18.34
C ALA A 397 25.39 7.97 18.82
N GLN A 398 26.69 7.78 18.92
CA GLN A 398 27.32 6.54 19.39
C GLN A 398 26.94 6.22 20.84
N ARG A 399 26.99 7.21 21.73
CA ARG A 399 26.64 7.04 23.14
C ARG A 399 25.16 6.66 23.30
N LYS A 400 24.24 7.40 22.63
CA LYS A 400 22.80 7.13 22.73
C LYS A 400 22.40 5.80 22.11
N PHE A 401 22.97 5.46 20.97
CA PHE A 401 22.77 4.15 20.35
C PHE A 401 23.32 3.03 21.23
N GLY A 402 24.53 3.20 21.82
CA GLY A 402 25.17 2.19 22.68
C GLY A 402 24.38 1.86 23.96
N THR A 403 23.61 2.82 24.49
CA THR A 403 22.73 2.62 25.65
C THR A 403 21.33 2.12 25.27
N SER A 404 21.01 2.09 23.99
CA SER A 404 19.71 1.65 23.50
C SER A 404 19.52 0.13 23.58
N LYS A 405 18.25 -0.30 23.71
CA LYS A 405 17.93 -1.74 23.65
C LYS A 405 18.35 -2.38 22.33
N MET A 406 18.49 -1.58 21.29
CA MET A 406 18.84 -2.03 19.95
C MET A 406 20.31 -2.49 19.87
N SER A 407 21.22 -1.81 20.60
CA SER A 407 22.63 -2.21 20.70
C SER A 407 22.84 -3.55 21.41
N MET A 408 21.85 -3.98 22.21
CA MET A 408 21.88 -5.27 22.93
C MET A 408 21.45 -6.46 22.06
N LEU A 409 20.80 -6.20 20.91
CA LEU A 409 20.45 -7.21 19.93
C LEU A 409 21.70 -7.58 19.12
N LYS A 410 22.62 -8.36 19.73
CA LYS A 410 23.68 -8.99 18.94
C LYS A 410 23.03 -9.93 17.95
N VAL A 411 23.30 -9.69 16.64
CA VAL A 411 22.92 -10.63 15.58
C VAL A 411 23.58 -11.97 15.89
N ALA A 412 22.76 -12.98 16.18
CA ALA A 412 23.19 -14.35 16.31
C ALA A 412 23.55 -14.95 14.96
#